data_996cb1d2096cc0df766c9e56d82c7943
#
_entry.id   996cb1d2096cc0df766c9e56d82c7943
#
_cell.length_a   1.000
_cell.length_b   1.000
_cell.length_c   1.000
_cell.angle_alpha   90.00
_cell.angle_beta   90.00
_cell.angle_gamma   90.00
#
_symmetry.space_group_name_H-M   'P 1'
#
loop_
_entity.id
_entity.type
_entity.pdbx_description
1 polymer ?
#
loop_
_entity_poly.entity_id
_entity_poly.type
_entity_poly.pdbx_seq_one_letter_code
_entity_poly.pdbx_strand_id
1 'polypeptide(L)'
;DEQQELVGQLLSQEKKILQQFDPIRSEKIDTLKVRIHGDYHLGQVLYTNGDFVIIDFEGEPARPLSERKIKRSVFRDVAGMMRSFDYAAFNVLLQNNPVIRPEDVASLEPWAELWSYYIGRHFVDSYYQASEGQGIIPVTGAQREHLLQGYLMNKAVYELNYELNSRPDWASIPLRGILRLIGS
;
A
#
# COMPACT_ATOMS: atom_id res chain seq x y z
N ASP A 1 11.19 -23.28 4.92
CA ASP A 1 9.98 -22.50 5.20
C ASP A 1 9.99 -21.26 4.31
N GLU A 2 8.98 -21.13 3.47
CA GLU A 2 8.87 -20.07 2.47
C GLU A 2 9.03 -18.66 3.08
N GLN A 3 8.44 -18.43 4.25
CA GLN A 3 8.55 -17.16 4.95
C GLN A 3 10.00 -16.83 5.35
N GLN A 4 10.78 -17.80 5.76
CA GLN A 4 12.21 -17.62 6.08
C GLN A 4 13.01 -17.27 4.82
N GLU A 5 12.67 -17.84 3.68
CA GLU A 5 13.30 -17.50 2.41
C GLU A 5 13.00 -16.05 1.99
N LEU A 6 11.74 -15.61 2.08
CA LEU A 6 11.34 -14.22 1.82
C LEU A 6 12.06 -13.24 2.75
N VAL A 7 12.20 -13.56 4.04
CA VAL A 7 12.97 -12.76 5.01
C VAL A 7 14.44 -12.69 4.62
N GLY A 8 15.07 -13.81 4.25
CA GLY A 8 16.45 -13.84 3.78
C GLY A 8 16.66 -12.96 2.54
N GLN A 9 15.76 -13.04 1.57
CA GLN A 9 15.77 -12.19 0.38
C GLN A 9 15.64 -10.71 0.78
N LEU A 10 14.70 -10.36 1.65
CA LEU A 10 14.48 -8.99 2.09
C LEU A 10 15.72 -8.39 2.77
N LEU A 11 16.31 -9.12 3.70
CA LEU A 11 17.51 -8.66 4.44
C LEU A 11 18.70 -8.41 3.50
N SER A 12 18.82 -9.18 2.41
CA SER A 12 19.86 -8.96 1.39
C SER A 12 19.65 -7.71 0.55
N GLN A 13 18.45 -7.09 0.59
CA GLN A 13 18.05 -5.96 -0.25
C GLN A 13 17.90 -4.63 0.53
N GLU A 14 18.36 -4.56 1.79
CA GLU A 14 18.23 -3.37 2.63
C GLU A 14 18.63 -2.08 1.90
N LYS A 15 19.75 -2.10 1.18
CA LYS A 15 20.23 -0.94 0.42
C LYS A 15 19.22 -0.48 -0.63
N LYS A 16 18.60 -1.41 -1.36
CA LYS A 16 17.59 -1.07 -2.37
C LYS A 16 16.33 -0.49 -1.75
N ILE A 17 15.91 -1.00 -0.58
CA ILE A 17 14.76 -0.46 0.16
C ILE A 17 15.03 0.99 0.54
N LEU A 18 16.20 1.30 1.07
CA LEU A 18 16.56 2.67 1.45
C LEU A 18 16.65 3.60 0.24
N GLN A 19 17.16 3.11 -0.89
CA GLN A 19 17.26 3.87 -2.14
C GLN A 19 15.90 4.30 -2.70
N GLN A 20 14.80 3.60 -2.39
CA GLN A 20 13.45 4.02 -2.81
C GLN A 20 13.05 5.40 -2.24
N PHE A 21 13.68 5.83 -1.16
CA PHE A 21 13.40 7.12 -0.54
C PHE A 21 14.31 8.26 -1.03
N ASP A 22 15.39 7.95 -1.77
CA ASP A 22 16.35 8.96 -2.21
C ASP A 22 15.73 10.05 -3.10
N PRO A 23 14.86 9.75 -4.09
CA PRO A 23 14.23 10.79 -4.90
C PRO A 23 13.40 11.78 -4.06
N ILE A 24 12.65 11.27 -3.06
CA ILE A 24 11.81 12.11 -2.19
C ILE A 24 12.67 13.01 -1.28
N ARG A 25 13.87 12.54 -0.91
CA ARG A 25 14.79 13.30 -0.03
C ARG A 25 15.60 14.34 -0.79
N SER A 26 15.90 14.08 -2.07
CA SER A 26 16.77 14.93 -2.89
C SER A 26 16.01 15.97 -3.70
N GLU A 27 14.73 15.75 -4.01
CA GLU A 27 13.93 16.64 -4.83
C GLU A 27 13.02 17.54 -3.99
N LYS A 28 12.92 18.81 -4.40
CA LYS A 28 11.85 19.68 -3.90
C LYS A 28 10.57 19.34 -4.65
N ILE A 29 9.60 18.77 -3.93
CA ILE A 29 8.27 18.47 -4.46
C ILE A 29 7.29 19.54 -3.99
N ASP A 30 6.75 20.29 -4.93
CA ASP A 30 5.83 21.39 -4.64
C ASP A 30 4.39 20.90 -4.72
N THR A 31 3.85 20.51 -3.56
CA THR A 31 2.46 20.05 -3.41
C THR A 31 1.90 20.47 -2.06
N LEU A 32 0.59 20.65 -2.02
CA LEU A 32 -0.11 20.97 -0.79
C LEU A 32 -0.22 19.75 0.12
N LYS A 33 0.09 19.92 1.40
CA LYS A 33 -0.28 18.99 2.46
C LYS A 33 -1.70 19.32 2.92
N VAL A 34 -2.56 18.34 2.95
CA VAL A 34 -3.97 18.48 3.32
C VAL A 34 -4.32 17.58 4.50
N ARG A 35 -5.51 17.75 5.05
CA ARG A 35 -6.06 16.75 5.95
C ARG A 35 -6.38 15.51 5.12
N ILE A 36 -5.88 14.39 5.53
CA ILE A 36 -6.08 13.08 4.91
C ILE A 36 -6.95 12.22 5.81
N HIS A 37 -7.43 11.07 5.30
CA HIS A 37 -8.10 10.05 6.10
C HIS A 37 -7.15 9.49 7.17
N GLY A 38 -5.93 9.14 6.76
CA GLY A 38 -4.85 8.72 7.64
C GLY A 38 -4.78 7.22 7.92
N ASP A 39 -5.87 6.49 7.66
CA ASP A 39 -5.97 5.02 7.71
C ASP A 39 -6.91 4.50 6.62
N TYR A 40 -6.67 4.95 5.36
CA TYR A 40 -7.55 4.66 4.22
C TYR A 40 -7.26 3.29 3.62
N HIS A 41 -8.22 2.39 3.70
CA HIS A 41 -8.18 1.04 3.15
C HIS A 41 -9.60 0.54 2.84
N LEU A 42 -9.73 -0.61 2.17
CA LEU A 42 -11.03 -1.18 1.77
C LEU A 42 -12.01 -1.35 2.92
N GLY A 43 -11.54 -1.67 4.12
CA GLY A 43 -12.40 -1.80 5.32
C GLY A 43 -13.06 -0.48 5.76
N GLN A 44 -12.61 0.66 5.24
CA GLN A 44 -13.18 1.99 5.52
C GLN A 44 -14.10 2.49 4.39
N VAL A 45 -14.45 1.61 3.45
CA VAL A 45 -15.31 1.94 2.31
C VAL A 45 -16.53 1.03 2.30
N LEU A 46 -17.70 1.60 2.47
CA LEU A 46 -18.97 0.89 2.41
C LEU A 46 -19.59 1.08 1.02
N TYR A 47 -20.01 -0.02 0.42
CA TYR A 47 -20.81 0.03 -0.80
C TYR A 47 -22.30 0.05 -0.43
N THR A 48 -23.02 1.07 -0.89
CA THR A 48 -24.45 1.22 -0.61
C THR A 48 -25.19 1.84 -1.80
N ASN A 49 -26.27 1.21 -2.25
CA ASN A 49 -27.15 1.71 -3.31
C ASN A 49 -26.41 2.16 -4.60
N GLY A 50 -25.34 1.47 -4.99
CA GLY A 50 -24.58 1.81 -6.20
C GLY A 50 -23.52 2.90 -6.01
N ASP A 51 -23.27 3.33 -4.76
CA ASP A 51 -22.28 4.34 -4.42
C ASP A 51 -21.37 3.88 -3.27
N PHE A 52 -20.29 4.60 -3.04
CA PHE A 52 -19.31 4.32 -1.99
C PHE A 52 -19.34 5.40 -0.91
N VAL A 53 -19.37 4.97 0.35
CA VAL A 53 -19.30 5.84 1.51
C VAL A 53 -18.00 5.55 2.27
N ILE A 54 -17.17 6.57 2.43
CA ILE A 54 -15.94 6.49 3.22
C ILE A 54 -16.29 6.83 4.68
N ILE A 55 -15.85 5.99 5.60
CA ILE A 55 -16.13 6.10 7.04
C ILE A 55 -14.82 6.23 7.84
N ASP A 56 -14.92 6.50 9.13
CA ASP A 56 -13.82 6.44 10.11
C ASP A 56 -12.65 7.42 9.84
N PHE A 57 -12.96 8.69 9.70
CA PHE A 57 -11.99 9.77 9.48
C PHE A 57 -11.14 10.13 10.71
N GLU A 58 -11.06 9.28 11.70
CA GLU A 58 -10.26 9.49 12.91
C GLU A 58 -8.76 9.30 12.67
N GLY A 59 -8.38 8.59 11.60
CA GLY A 59 -7.01 8.23 11.27
C GLY A 59 -6.50 7.03 12.06
N GLU A 60 -5.25 6.63 11.80
CA GLU A 60 -4.59 5.43 12.36
C GLU A 60 -4.65 5.40 13.90
N PRO A 61 -5.38 4.45 14.52
CA PRO A 61 -5.54 4.39 15.99
C PRO A 61 -4.22 4.22 16.76
N ALA A 62 -3.22 3.56 16.16
CA ALA A 62 -1.90 3.38 16.77
C ALA A 62 -1.08 4.68 16.91
N ARG A 63 -1.54 5.80 16.30
CA ARG A 63 -0.87 7.09 16.38
C ARG A 63 -1.54 8.02 17.40
N PRO A 64 -0.75 8.84 18.10
CA PRO A 64 -1.28 9.88 18.98
C PRO A 64 -2.22 10.84 18.22
N LEU A 65 -3.24 11.35 18.88
CA LEU A 65 -4.21 12.29 18.29
C LEU A 65 -3.54 13.54 17.70
N SER A 66 -2.45 14.01 18.31
CA SER A 66 -1.64 15.14 17.80
C SER A 66 -1.07 14.86 16.41
N GLU A 67 -0.62 13.63 16.14
CA GLU A 67 -0.09 13.24 14.84
C GLU A 67 -1.19 13.02 13.80
N ARG A 68 -2.36 12.51 14.22
CA ARG A 68 -3.50 12.29 13.33
C ARG A 68 -4.06 13.57 12.73
N LYS A 69 -3.89 14.72 13.43
CA LYS A 69 -4.35 16.04 12.98
C LYS A 69 -3.39 16.76 12.02
N ILE A 70 -2.16 16.27 11.86
CA ILE A 70 -1.16 16.92 11.00
C ILE A 70 -1.55 16.73 9.53
N LYS A 71 -1.52 17.83 8.76
CA LYS A 71 -1.67 17.79 7.31
C LYS A 71 -0.51 17.00 6.68
N ARG A 72 -0.84 16.13 5.74
CA ARG A 72 0.12 15.22 5.09
C ARG A 72 -0.09 15.19 3.57
N SER A 73 0.81 14.52 2.87
CA SER A 73 0.62 14.21 1.46
C SER A 73 -0.53 13.21 1.29
N VAL A 74 -1.34 13.41 0.27
CA VAL A 74 -2.43 12.51 -0.13
C VAL A 74 -1.94 11.10 -0.50
N PHE A 75 -0.69 10.98 -0.92
CA PHE A 75 -0.08 9.70 -1.29
C PHE A 75 -0.04 8.69 -0.13
N ARG A 76 -0.17 9.17 1.11
CA ARG A 76 -0.31 8.27 2.25
C ARG A 76 -1.59 7.44 2.18
N ASP A 77 -2.72 8.07 1.86
CA ASP A 77 -4.01 7.39 1.72
C ASP A 77 -4.07 6.58 0.41
N VAL A 78 -3.54 7.13 -0.67
CA VAL A 78 -3.43 6.42 -1.96
C VAL A 78 -2.66 5.10 -1.78
N ALA A 79 -1.49 5.15 -1.14
CA ALA A 79 -0.70 3.95 -0.86
C ALA A 79 -1.42 2.99 0.08
N GLY A 80 -2.13 3.47 1.09
CA GLY A 80 -2.93 2.65 1.99
C GLY A 80 -4.01 1.86 1.24
N MET A 81 -4.75 2.51 0.34
CA MET A 81 -5.76 1.85 -0.48
C MET A 81 -5.13 0.84 -1.44
N MET A 82 -4.05 1.17 -2.13
CA MET A 82 -3.35 0.23 -3.02
C MET A 82 -2.88 -1.01 -2.26
N ARG A 83 -2.29 -0.84 -1.08
CA ARG A 83 -1.88 -1.96 -0.24
C ARG A 83 -3.07 -2.81 0.21
N SER A 84 -4.23 -2.20 0.44
CA SER A 84 -5.43 -2.96 0.81
C SER A 84 -5.97 -3.83 -0.33
N PHE A 85 -5.73 -3.48 -1.60
CA PHE A 85 -6.00 -4.38 -2.73
C PHE A 85 -5.06 -5.60 -2.72
N ASP A 86 -3.78 -5.42 -2.41
CA ASP A 86 -2.86 -6.55 -2.21
C ASP A 86 -3.38 -7.48 -1.11
N TYR A 87 -3.77 -6.91 0.04
CA TYR A 87 -4.34 -7.71 1.13
C TYR A 87 -5.62 -8.46 0.71
N ALA A 88 -6.50 -7.82 -0.05
CA ALA A 88 -7.72 -8.45 -0.53
C ALA A 88 -7.42 -9.65 -1.44
N ALA A 89 -6.45 -9.52 -2.35
CA ALA A 89 -6.06 -10.58 -3.26
C ALA A 89 -5.34 -11.74 -2.54
N PHE A 90 -4.31 -11.42 -1.76
CA PHE A 90 -3.46 -12.44 -1.14
C PHE A 90 -4.06 -13.08 0.10
N ASN A 91 -4.95 -12.38 0.83
CA ASN A 91 -5.67 -13.00 1.93
C ASN A 91 -6.51 -14.20 1.47
N VAL A 92 -7.15 -14.09 0.31
CA VAL A 92 -7.94 -15.20 -0.26
C VAL A 92 -7.06 -16.41 -0.58
N LEU A 93 -5.81 -16.19 -1.02
CA LEU A 93 -4.89 -17.26 -1.40
C LEU A 93 -4.18 -17.91 -0.22
N LEU A 94 -3.73 -17.08 0.75
CA LEU A 94 -2.77 -17.50 1.77
C LEU A 94 -3.42 -17.88 3.10
N GLN A 95 -4.68 -17.50 3.31
CA GLN A 95 -5.41 -17.83 4.52
C GLN A 95 -6.36 -19.00 4.25
N ASN A 96 -6.08 -20.16 4.81
CA ASN A 96 -6.86 -21.43 4.81
C ASN A 96 -8.29 -21.31 4.23
N ASN A 97 -8.38 -20.89 2.98
CA ASN A 97 -9.65 -20.73 2.28
C ASN A 97 -10.16 -22.11 1.85
N PRO A 98 -11.31 -22.56 2.30
CA PRO A 98 -11.82 -23.91 1.98
C PRO A 98 -12.10 -24.11 0.48
N VAL A 99 -12.14 -23.04 -0.32
CA VAL A 99 -12.41 -23.07 -1.75
C VAL A 99 -11.13 -23.26 -2.56
N ILE A 100 -9.96 -22.85 -2.01
CA ILE A 100 -8.66 -22.91 -2.70
C ILE A 100 -7.85 -24.06 -2.11
N ARG A 101 -7.49 -25.03 -2.94
CA ARG A 101 -6.63 -26.14 -2.52
C ARG A 101 -5.18 -25.65 -2.39
N PRO A 102 -4.42 -26.11 -1.38
CA PRO A 102 -3.01 -25.71 -1.20
C PRO A 102 -2.15 -25.88 -2.47
N GLU A 103 -2.39 -26.92 -3.23
CA GLU A 103 -1.66 -27.20 -4.48
C GLU A 103 -1.95 -26.19 -5.61
N ASP A 104 -3.08 -25.47 -5.54
CA ASP A 104 -3.46 -24.49 -6.55
C ASP A 104 -2.90 -23.07 -6.25
N VAL A 105 -2.44 -22.82 -5.03
CA VAL A 105 -1.99 -21.49 -4.59
C VAL A 105 -0.90 -20.94 -5.51
N ALA A 106 0.15 -21.71 -5.79
CA ALA A 106 1.25 -21.28 -6.65
C ALA A 106 0.81 -20.94 -8.09
N SER A 107 -0.22 -21.60 -8.61
CA SER A 107 -0.76 -21.32 -9.95
C SER A 107 -1.70 -20.11 -9.98
N LEU A 108 -2.32 -19.78 -8.84
CA LEU A 108 -3.25 -18.66 -8.68
C LEU A 108 -2.54 -17.35 -8.28
N GLU A 109 -1.35 -17.43 -7.70
CA GLU A 109 -0.59 -16.26 -7.24
C GLU A 109 -0.35 -15.22 -8.35
N PRO A 110 0.08 -15.56 -9.59
CA PRO A 110 0.22 -14.58 -10.66
C PRO A 110 -1.09 -13.85 -11.01
N TRP A 111 -2.23 -14.51 -10.85
CA TRP A 111 -3.54 -13.91 -11.09
C TRP A 111 -3.92 -12.92 -9.98
N ALA A 112 -3.59 -13.23 -8.72
CA ALA A 112 -3.78 -12.30 -7.62
C ALA A 112 -2.91 -11.05 -7.79
N GLU A 113 -1.65 -11.21 -8.20
CA GLU A 113 -0.75 -10.10 -8.53
C GLU A 113 -1.31 -9.25 -9.67
N LEU A 114 -1.74 -9.88 -10.75
CA LEU A 114 -2.29 -9.21 -11.91
C LEU A 114 -3.55 -8.41 -11.54
N TRP A 115 -4.45 -9.01 -10.77
CA TRP A 115 -5.67 -8.36 -10.30
C TRP A 115 -5.35 -7.13 -9.43
N SER A 116 -4.50 -7.31 -8.43
CA SER A 116 -4.07 -6.24 -7.51
C SER A 116 -3.40 -5.09 -8.27
N TYR A 117 -2.52 -5.41 -9.23
CA TYR A 117 -1.86 -4.42 -10.07
C TYR A 117 -2.86 -3.59 -10.89
N TYR A 118 -3.78 -4.24 -11.62
CA TYR A 118 -4.72 -3.51 -12.48
C TYR A 118 -5.73 -2.69 -11.69
N ILE A 119 -6.27 -3.22 -10.60
CA ILE A 119 -7.19 -2.47 -9.74
C ILE A 119 -6.47 -1.28 -9.09
N GLY A 120 -5.27 -1.52 -8.55
CA GLY A 120 -4.44 -0.45 -7.97
C GLY A 120 -4.10 0.63 -9.00
N ARG A 121 -3.71 0.23 -10.22
CA ARG A 121 -3.40 1.18 -11.30
C ARG A 121 -4.63 2.00 -11.71
N HIS A 122 -5.77 1.35 -11.90
CA HIS A 122 -7.02 2.04 -12.23
C HIS A 122 -7.44 3.03 -11.14
N PHE A 123 -7.31 2.65 -9.88
CA PHE A 123 -7.57 3.52 -8.74
C PHE A 123 -6.67 4.76 -8.75
N VAL A 124 -5.36 4.58 -8.93
CA VAL A 124 -4.38 5.67 -8.96
C VAL A 124 -4.64 6.62 -10.13
N ASP A 125 -4.88 6.10 -11.33
CA ASP A 125 -5.13 6.90 -12.52
C ASP A 125 -6.43 7.73 -12.37
N SER A 126 -7.49 7.11 -11.81
CA SER A 126 -8.74 7.80 -11.49
C SER A 126 -8.55 8.88 -10.41
N TYR A 127 -7.75 8.58 -9.38
CA TYR A 127 -7.41 9.54 -8.34
C TYR A 127 -6.64 10.74 -8.91
N TYR A 128 -5.65 10.50 -9.77
CA TYR A 128 -4.88 11.57 -10.42
C TYR A 128 -5.79 12.45 -11.28
N GLN A 129 -6.66 11.84 -12.07
CA GLN A 129 -7.61 12.55 -12.90
C GLN A 129 -8.55 13.43 -12.06
N ALA A 130 -9.12 12.89 -10.98
CA ALA A 130 -10.01 13.63 -10.09
C ALA A 130 -9.29 14.74 -9.30
N SER A 131 -7.97 14.63 -9.10
CA SER A 131 -7.16 15.59 -8.35
C SER A 131 -6.47 16.63 -9.23
N GLU A 132 -6.68 16.60 -10.54
CA GLU A 132 -6.02 17.51 -11.47
C GLU A 132 -6.36 18.97 -11.16
N GLY A 133 -5.36 19.85 -11.19
CA GLY A 133 -5.53 21.27 -10.90
C GLY A 133 -5.71 21.65 -9.44
N GLN A 134 -5.83 20.69 -8.50
CA GLN A 134 -6.04 20.98 -7.08
C GLN A 134 -4.73 21.25 -6.29
N GLY A 135 -3.57 21.07 -6.90
CA GLY A 135 -2.27 21.31 -6.27
C GLY A 135 -1.87 20.29 -5.18
N ILE A 136 -2.63 19.22 -5.01
CA ILE A 136 -2.39 18.16 -4.01
C ILE A 136 -1.54 17.00 -4.54
N ILE A 137 -1.37 16.92 -5.87
CA ILE A 137 -0.49 15.97 -6.54
C ILE A 137 0.57 16.74 -7.36
N PRO A 138 1.79 16.21 -7.54
CA PRO A 138 2.81 16.82 -8.39
C PRO A 138 2.35 16.95 -9.84
N VAL A 139 2.84 17.98 -10.52
CA VAL A 139 2.57 18.19 -11.94
C VAL A 139 3.26 17.13 -12.80
N THR A 140 4.50 16.79 -12.48
CA THR A 140 5.31 15.84 -13.25
C THR A 140 4.99 14.38 -12.90
N GLY A 141 4.93 13.52 -13.93
CA GLY A 141 4.71 12.08 -13.74
C GLY A 141 5.83 11.42 -12.91
N ALA A 142 7.08 11.84 -13.11
CA ALA A 142 8.22 11.31 -12.36
C ALA A 142 8.08 11.57 -10.85
N GLN A 143 7.72 12.77 -10.44
CA GLN A 143 7.51 13.09 -9.02
C GLN A 143 6.30 12.36 -8.43
N ARG A 144 5.22 12.15 -9.22
CA ARG A 144 4.08 11.32 -8.80
C ARG A 144 4.53 9.90 -8.50
N GLU A 145 5.32 9.31 -9.41
CA GLU A 145 5.84 7.96 -9.25
C GLU A 145 6.78 7.85 -8.05
N HIS A 146 7.74 8.76 -7.89
CA HIS A 146 8.64 8.78 -6.72
C HIS A 146 7.87 8.84 -5.40
N LEU A 147 6.86 9.71 -5.30
CA LEU A 147 6.03 9.78 -4.10
C LEU A 147 5.24 8.49 -3.88
N LEU A 148 4.61 7.97 -4.94
CA LEU A 148 3.82 6.75 -4.84
C LEU A 148 4.67 5.58 -4.36
N GLN A 149 5.83 5.34 -4.99
CA GLN A 149 6.74 4.27 -4.61
C GLN A 149 7.25 4.42 -3.16
N GLY A 150 7.65 5.61 -2.77
CA GLY A 150 8.11 5.86 -1.41
C GLY A 150 7.01 5.67 -0.36
N TYR A 151 5.77 6.08 -0.63
CA TYR A 151 4.66 5.87 0.29
C TYR A 151 4.20 4.40 0.32
N LEU A 152 4.21 3.69 -0.81
CA LEU A 152 3.96 2.26 -0.86
C LEU A 152 4.99 1.47 -0.06
N MET A 153 6.28 1.78 -0.24
CA MET A 153 7.36 1.16 0.54
C MET A 153 7.20 1.45 2.04
N ASN A 154 6.94 2.69 2.41
CA ASN A 154 6.72 3.07 3.82
C ASN A 154 5.54 2.31 4.44
N LYS A 155 4.42 2.20 3.71
CA LYS A 155 3.24 1.47 4.19
C LYS A 155 3.52 -0.03 4.29
N ALA A 156 4.18 -0.64 3.30
CA ALA A 156 4.51 -2.07 3.32
C ALA A 156 5.46 -2.44 4.48
N VAL A 157 6.46 -1.61 4.79
CA VAL A 157 7.35 -1.80 5.94
C VAL A 157 6.57 -1.65 7.26
N TYR A 158 5.68 -0.66 7.35
CA TYR A 158 4.80 -0.51 8.51
C TYR A 158 3.92 -1.75 8.73
N GLU A 159 3.30 -2.25 7.66
CA GLU A 159 2.47 -3.46 7.68
C GLU A 159 3.28 -4.67 8.12
N LEU A 160 4.49 -4.85 7.60
CA LEU A 160 5.37 -5.95 8.01
C LEU A 160 5.63 -5.93 9.52
N ASN A 161 5.97 -4.77 10.07
CA ASN A 161 6.17 -4.62 11.51
C ASN A 161 4.88 -4.93 12.30
N TYR A 162 3.73 -4.49 11.81
CA TYR A 162 2.45 -4.76 12.43
C TYR A 162 2.11 -6.26 12.42
N GLU A 163 2.26 -6.93 11.27
CA GLU A 163 1.95 -8.36 11.14
C GLU A 163 2.88 -9.23 12.00
N LEU A 164 4.17 -8.94 12.01
CA LEU A 164 5.12 -9.67 12.84
C LEU A 164 4.78 -9.62 14.34
N ASN A 165 4.17 -8.51 14.80
CA ASN A 165 3.80 -8.34 16.22
C ASN A 165 2.38 -8.82 16.55
N SER A 166 1.48 -8.90 15.55
CA SER A 166 0.04 -9.13 15.77
C SER A 166 -0.47 -10.40 15.11
N ARG A 167 -0.03 -10.69 13.89
CA ARG A 167 -0.50 -11.82 13.07
C ARG A 167 0.65 -12.37 12.21
N PRO A 168 1.64 -13.07 12.79
CA PRO A 168 2.85 -13.50 12.06
C PRO A 168 2.57 -14.29 10.78
N ASP A 169 1.48 -15.05 10.72
CA ASP A 169 1.07 -15.82 9.53
C ASP A 169 0.71 -14.93 8.33
N TRP A 170 0.43 -13.66 8.58
CA TRP A 170 0.11 -12.67 7.54
C TRP A 170 1.35 -11.92 7.02
N ALA A 171 2.51 -12.08 7.66
CA ALA A 171 3.73 -11.36 7.30
C ALA A 171 4.22 -11.64 5.87
N SER A 172 3.84 -12.77 5.27
CA SER A 172 4.14 -13.09 3.87
C SER A 172 3.57 -12.06 2.88
N ILE A 173 2.41 -11.43 3.18
CA ILE A 173 1.79 -10.44 2.30
C ILE A 173 2.65 -9.18 2.17
N PRO A 174 3.01 -8.47 3.26
CA PRO A 174 3.90 -7.31 3.16
C PRO A 174 5.32 -7.67 2.72
N LEU A 175 5.87 -8.85 3.08
CA LEU A 175 7.18 -9.32 2.58
C LEU A 175 7.21 -9.37 1.05
N ARG A 176 6.24 -10.06 0.43
CA ARG A 176 6.09 -10.12 -1.02
C ARG A 176 5.87 -8.74 -1.63
N GLY A 177 5.05 -7.90 -0.99
CA GLY A 177 4.82 -6.53 -1.41
C GLY A 177 6.10 -5.69 -1.48
N ILE A 178 6.96 -5.75 -0.47
CA ILE A 178 8.25 -5.05 -0.44
C ILE A 178 9.17 -5.58 -1.55
N LEU A 179 9.28 -6.91 -1.69
CA LEU A 179 10.13 -7.53 -2.72
C LEU A 179 9.71 -7.13 -4.13
N ARG A 180 8.40 -7.03 -4.41
CA ARG A 180 7.90 -6.52 -5.70
C ARG A 180 8.30 -5.07 -5.94
N LEU A 181 8.17 -4.20 -4.93
CA LEU A 181 8.53 -2.78 -5.05
C LEU A 181 10.01 -2.54 -5.34
N ILE A 182 10.90 -3.41 -4.90
CA ILE A 182 12.35 -3.29 -5.17
C ILE A 182 12.80 -4.02 -6.43
N GLY A 183 11.96 -4.88 -6.98
CA GLY A 183 12.20 -5.61 -8.24
C GLY A 183 11.64 -4.92 -9.48
N SER A 184 10.81 -3.90 -9.30
CA SER A 184 10.17 -3.10 -10.36
C SER A 184 11.09 -2.01 -10.91
#